data_7409a50c492d6823a2204bc45ae7cf61
#
_entry.id   7409a50c492d6823a2204bc45ae7cf61
#
_cell.length_a   1.000
_cell.length_b   1.000
_cell.length_c   1.000
_cell.angle_alpha   90.00
_cell.angle_beta   90.00
_cell.angle_gamma   90.00
#
_symmetry.space_group_name_H-M   'P 1'
#
loop_
_entity.id
_entity.type
_entity.pdbx_description
1 polymer ?
#
loop_
_entity_poly.entity_id
_entity_poly.type
_entity_poly.pdbx_seq_one_letter_code
_entity_poly.pdbx_strand_id
1 'polypeptide(L)'
;IDGNNIDDDGNGYIDDYNGWNTGSNNDNTGTGGHGTNCLGMIGARGDNGLNVVGANWDVKLMVLNMGGGLTQSSVVQAYTYPLVMRQQWNQSGGAQGAFVVATSASWGIDGANPNSYPLWCQFYDTLGHYGILNVGATTNQNLDVDVAGDMPTGCTSDYMIGVGRTDNDDNTAGGYGDQTINFGAPGISVVTTSGTTSITTTTGTSFACPLTAGVIGLAYSVPCNDFMDLVISDPKAGADAVLAALTTGVDAKPQLTSRFI
;
A
#
# COMPACT_ATOMS: atom_id res chain seq x y z
N ILE A 1 9.94 -22.55 -8.09
CA ILE A 1 9.96 -22.80 -9.57
C ILE A 1 8.52 -22.65 -10.05
N ASP A 2 8.25 -21.67 -10.88
CA ASP A 2 6.90 -21.38 -11.38
C ASP A 2 6.31 -22.57 -12.18
N GLY A 3 5.04 -22.93 -11.88
CA GLY A 3 4.28 -23.95 -12.62
C GLY A 3 4.66 -25.41 -12.35
N ASN A 4 5.29 -25.72 -11.21
CA ASN A 4 5.64 -27.10 -10.87
C ASN A 4 4.66 -27.78 -9.89
N ASN A 5 3.65 -27.07 -9.40
CA ASN A 5 2.68 -27.47 -8.38
C ASN A 5 3.29 -27.84 -7.03
N ILE A 6 4.41 -27.21 -6.67
CA ILE A 6 5.10 -27.41 -5.40
C ILE A 6 5.21 -26.06 -4.68
N ASP A 7 5.06 -26.08 -3.37
CA ASP A 7 5.44 -24.98 -2.49
C ASP A 7 6.97 -25.04 -2.29
N ASP A 8 7.72 -24.34 -3.15
CA ASP A 8 9.18 -24.47 -3.25
C ASP A 8 9.93 -23.80 -2.07
N ASP A 9 9.31 -22.85 -1.39
CA ASP A 9 9.93 -22.10 -0.29
C ASP A 9 9.29 -22.37 1.10
N GLY A 10 8.26 -23.23 1.13
CA GLY A 10 7.62 -23.66 2.36
C GLY A 10 6.77 -22.57 3.03
N ASN A 11 6.28 -21.62 2.25
CA ASN A 11 5.47 -20.50 2.75
C ASN A 11 3.98 -20.83 2.87
N GLY A 12 3.53 -21.99 2.37
CA GLY A 12 2.14 -22.43 2.35
C GLY A 12 1.39 -22.07 1.07
N TYR A 13 2.05 -21.48 0.08
CA TYR A 13 1.46 -21.06 -1.19
C TYR A 13 2.21 -21.73 -2.36
N ILE A 14 1.44 -22.41 -3.23
CA ILE A 14 2.00 -23.19 -4.35
C ILE A 14 2.18 -22.28 -5.57
N ASP A 15 3.37 -22.31 -6.19
CA ASP A 15 3.68 -21.57 -7.42
C ASP A 15 3.44 -20.04 -7.34
N ASP A 16 3.60 -19.42 -6.19
CA ASP A 16 3.22 -18.03 -5.91
C ASP A 16 4.21 -16.96 -6.42
N TYR A 17 4.97 -17.27 -7.44
CA TYR A 17 6.02 -16.43 -8.01
C TYR A 17 5.54 -15.02 -8.41
N ASN A 18 4.30 -14.89 -8.90
CA ASN A 18 3.71 -13.63 -9.36
C ASN A 18 2.83 -12.93 -8.30
N GLY A 19 2.69 -13.51 -7.12
CA GLY A 19 1.77 -13.10 -6.07
C GLY A 19 0.67 -14.14 -5.84
N TRP A 20 -0.43 -13.74 -5.20
CA TRP A 20 -1.44 -14.70 -4.77
C TRP A 20 -2.87 -14.19 -4.97
N ASN A 21 -3.75 -15.09 -5.37
CA ASN A 21 -5.19 -14.88 -5.45
C ASN A 21 -5.87 -15.62 -4.30
N THR A 22 -6.21 -14.89 -3.25
CA THR A 22 -6.88 -15.46 -2.07
C THR A 22 -8.31 -15.86 -2.33
N GLY A 23 -8.98 -15.25 -3.32
CA GLY A 23 -10.34 -15.61 -3.71
C GLY A 23 -10.43 -16.97 -4.41
N SER A 24 -9.39 -17.36 -5.15
CA SER A 24 -9.30 -18.62 -5.89
C SER A 24 -8.29 -19.59 -5.30
N ASN A 25 -7.51 -19.16 -4.30
CA ASN A 25 -6.46 -19.91 -3.65
C ASN A 25 -5.44 -20.49 -4.65
N ASN A 26 -4.88 -19.60 -5.50
CA ASN A 26 -3.87 -19.93 -6.52
C ASN A 26 -3.05 -18.69 -6.90
N ASP A 27 -2.04 -18.86 -7.75
CA ASP A 27 -1.14 -17.84 -8.27
C ASP A 27 -1.73 -16.93 -9.37
N ASN A 28 -2.96 -17.19 -9.82
CA ASN A 28 -3.60 -16.37 -10.85
C ASN A 28 -4.07 -15.03 -10.29
N THR A 29 -3.19 -14.05 -10.31
CA THR A 29 -3.47 -12.69 -9.84
C THR A 29 -4.37 -11.89 -10.79
N GLY A 30 -4.67 -12.44 -11.97
CA GLY A 30 -5.54 -11.82 -12.97
C GLY A 30 -4.89 -10.67 -13.74
N THR A 31 -5.67 -10.07 -14.63
CA THR A 31 -5.26 -8.90 -15.44
C THR A 31 -6.28 -7.78 -15.24
N GLY A 32 -6.09 -6.96 -14.23
CA GLY A 32 -7.02 -5.89 -13.88
C GLY A 32 -6.56 -4.51 -14.37
N GLY A 33 -7.44 -3.74 -15.00
CA GLY A 33 -7.11 -2.39 -15.46
C GLY A 33 -6.74 -1.45 -14.29
N HIS A 34 -7.61 -1.36 -13.26
CA HIS A 34 -7.38 -0.49 -12.11
C HIS A 34 -6.12 -0.88 -11.33
N GLY A 35 -5.91 -2.17 -11.04
CA GLY A 35 -4.70 -2.64 -10.35
C GLY A 35 -3.43 -2.33 -11.14
N THR A 36 -3.43 -2.50 -12.46
CA THR A 36 -2.30 -2.14 -13.32
C THR A 36 -1.98 -0.64 -13.24
N ASN A 37 -3.01 0.20 -13.19
CA ASN A 37 -2.83 1.65 -13.04
C ASN A 37 -2.21 1.98 -11.66
N CYS A 38 -2.66 1.33 -10.60
CA CYS A 38 -2.09 1.50 -9.24
C CYS A 38 -0.63 1.03 -9.18
N LEU A 39 -0.32 -0.13 -9.77
CA LEU A 39 1.06 -0.64 -9.84
C LEU A 39 1.99 0.32 -10.57
N GLY A 40 1.49 0.98 -11.63
CA GLY A 40 2.24 2.01 -12.34
C GLY A 40 2.63 3.20 -11.49
N MET A 41 1.74 3.64 -10.57
CA MET A 41 2.03 4.72 -9.63
C MET A 41 3.14 4.33 -8.63
N ILE A 42 3.16 3.07 -8.18
CA ILE A 42 4.19 2.58 -7.26
C ILE A 42 5.54 2.49 -7.98
N GLY A 43 5.58 1.73 -9.08
CA GLY A 43 6.83 1.20 -9.59
C GLY A 43 6.90 1.01 -11.10
N ALA A 44 6.26 1.87 -11.92
CA ALA A 44 6.58 1.88 -13.34
C ALA A 44 8.06 2.20 -13.49
N ARG A 45 8.77 1.33 -14.21
CA ARG A 45 10.23 1.36 -14.31
C ARG A 45 10.72 2.64 -14.98
N GLY A 46 11.64 3.34 -14.31
CA GLY A 46 12.28 4.53 -14.85
C GLY A 46 13.45 4.22 -15.79
N ASP A 47 13.94 5.25 -16.47
CA ASP A 47 15.12 5.22 -17.36
C ASP A 47 15.10 4.11 -18.42
N ASN A 48 13.90 3.81 -18.94
CA ASN A 48 13.68 2.76 -19.96
C ASN A 48 13.20 3.30 -21.32
N GLY A 49 13.13 4.64 -21.47
CA GLY A 49 12.65 5.30 -22.69
C GLY A 49 11.14 5.18 -22.91
N LEU A 50 10.36 4.70 -21.93
CA LEU A 50 8.92 4.62 -21.97
C LEU A 50 8.26 5.79 -21.22
N ASN A 51 6.97 5.99 -21.42
CA ASN A 51 6.29 7.27 -21.18
C ASN A 51 5.99 7.63 -19.74
N VAL A 52 6.07 6.69 -18.79
CA VAL A 52 5.73 6.93 -17.37
C VAL A 52 6.72 6.27 -16.43
N VAL A 53 6.86 6.84 -15.24
CA VAL A 53 7.65 6.31 -14.14
C VAL A 53 6.80 6.27 -12.87
N GLY A 54 7.04 5.29 -12.02
CA GLY A 54 6.49 5.22 -10.69
C GLY A 54 7.35 5.98 -9.68
N ALA A 55 6.89 6.05 -8.44
CA ALA A 55 7.65 6.66 -7.35
C ALA A 55 8.97 5.95 -7.07
N ASN A 56 9.03 4.63 -7.25
CA ASN A 56 10.21 3.82 -7.05
C ASN A 56 10.50 2.96 -8.28
N TRP A 57 11.56 3.25 -9.00
CA TRP A 57 11.85 2.70 -10.33
C TRP A 57 12.28 1.23 -10.36
N ASP A 58 12.81 0.73 -9.26
CA ASP A 58 13.37 -0.63 -9.16
C ASP A 58 12.68 -1.49 -8.08
N VAL A 59 11.55 -1.03 -7.54
CA VAL A 59 10.79 -1.76 -6.54
C VAL A 59 10.24 -3.08 -7.12
N LYS A 60 10.22 -4.12 -6.29
CA LYS A 60 9.48 -5.35 -6.59
C LYS A 60 8.02 -5.18 -6.17
N LEU A 61 7.12 -5.64 -7.01
CA LEU A 61 5.67 -5.55 -6.79
C LEU A 61 5.10 -6.94 -6.55
N MET A 62 4.44 -7.11 -5.41
CA MET A 62 3.72 -8.33 -5.04
C MET A 62 2.23 -8.09 -5.27
N VAL A 63 1.64 -8.84 -6.19
CA VAL A 63 0.23 -8.65 -6.57
C VAL A 63 -0.66 -9.57 -5.75
N LEU A 64 -1.66 -8.99 -5.08
CA LEU A 64 -2.65 -9.73 -4.32
C LEU A 64 -4.04 -9.50 -4.91
N ASN A 65 -4.75 -10.58 -5.22
CA ASN A 65 -6.11 -10.55 -5.70
C ASN A 65 -7.04 -11.20 -4.66
N MET A 66 -8.02 -10.45 -4.18
CA MET A 66 -8.98 -10.95 -3.18
C MET A 66 -10.22 -11.62 -3.80
N GLY A 67 -10.29 -11.71 -5.13
CA GLY A 67 -11.52 -12.13 -5.80
C GLY A 67 -12.62 -11.05 -5.73
N GLY A 68 -13.88 -11.45 -5.69
CA GLY A 68 -15.01 -10.53 -5.81
C GLY A 68 -15.65 -10.04 -4.50
N GLY A 69 -15.10 -10.35 -3.33
CA GLY A 69 -15.74 -10.05 -2.04
C GLY A 69 -14.86 -9.25 -1.09
N LEU A 70 -15.32 -8.04 -0.70
CA LEU A 70 -14.67 -7.25 0.34
C LEU A 70 -15.33 -7.51 1.69
N THR A 71 -14.78 -8.45 2.44
CA THR A 71 -15.18 -8.80 3.81
C THR A 71 -13.98 -8.74 4.73
N GLN A 72 -14.20 -8.59 6.03
CA GLN A 72 -13.10 -8.64 7.01
C GLN A 72 -12.25 -9.91 6.85
N SER A 73 -12.88 -11.06 6.59
CA SER A 73 -12.20 -12.32 6.40
C SER A 73 -11.32 -12.34 5.14
N SER A 74 -11.84 -11.88 3.99
CA SER A 74 -11.08 -11.84 2.74
C SER A 74 -9.88 -10.89 2.82
N VAL A 75 -10.05 -9.78 3.53
CA VAL A 75 -8.97 -8.80 3.75
C VAL A 75 -7.87 -9.37 4.62
N VAL A 76 -8.22 -9.94 5.78
CA VAL A 76 -7.23 -10.58 6.68
C VAL A 76 -6.49 -11.71 5.95
N GLN A 77 -7.21 -12.53 5.17
CA GLN A 77 -6.60 -13.58 4.36
C GLN A 77 -5.61 -13.00 3.33
N ALA A 78 -5.98 -11.91 2.64
CA ALA A 78 -5.08 -11.26 1.68
C ALA A 78 -3.81 -10.71 2.35
N TYR A 79 -3.95 -10.04 3.49
CA TYR A 79 -2.81 -9.49 4.22
C TYR A 79 -1.95 -10.56 4.93
N THR A 80 -2.47 -11.77 5.12
CA THR A 80 -1.68 -12.89 5.67
C THR A 80 -0.52 -13.25 4.72
N TYR A 81 -0.71 -13.18 3.41
CA TYR A 81 0.34 -13.51 2.44
C TYR A 81 1.59 -12.61 2.58
N PRO A 82 1.53 -11.29 2.49
CA PRO A 82 2.70 -10.43 2.66
C PRO A 82 3.28 -10.51 4.08
N LEU A 83 2.46 -10.81 5.10
CA LEU A 83 2.92 -11.06 6.45
C LEU A 83 3.81 -12.29 6.53
N VAL A 84 3.37 -13.42 5.96
CA VAL A 84 4.15 -14.67 5.94
C VAL A 84 5.46 -14.46 5.20
N MET A 85 5.43 -13.83 4.04
CA MET A 85 6.63 -13.52 3.25
C MET A 85 7.62 -12.65 4.03
N ARG A 86 7.14 -11.64 4.74
CA ARG A 86 8.00 -10.78 5.58
C ARG A 86 8.52 -11.51 6.82
N GLN A 87 7.70 -12.36 7.45
CA GLN A 87 8.14 -13.18 8.59
C GLN A 87 9.26 -14.13 8.20
N GLN A 88 9.13 -14.83 7.07
CA GLN A 88 10.19 -15.70 6.56
C GLN A 88 11.48 -14.91 6.28
N TRP A 89 11.35 -13.73 5.67
CA TRP A 89 12.50 -12.87 5.41
C TRP A 89 13.21 -12.46 6.71
N ASN A 90 12.47 -11.99 7.70
CA ASN A 90 13.02 -11.58 8.99
C ASN A 90 13.70 -12.77 9.71
N GLN A 91 13.08 -13.97 9.71
CA GLN A 91 13.58 -15.15 10.39
C GLN A 91 14.79 -15.77 9.71
N SER A 92 14.87 -15.70 8.39
CA SER A 92 15.95 -16.29 7.59
C SER A 92 17.14 -15.34 7.35
N GLY A 93 17.07 -14.09 7.83
CA GLY A 93 18.05 -13.07 7.52
C GLY A 93 18.08 -12.72 6.01
N GLY A 94 16.94 -12.80 5.36
CA GLY A 94 16.78 -12.47 3.94
C GLY A 94 17.01 -13.65 2.97
N ALA A 95 17.23 -14.86 3.49
CA ALA A 95 17.46 -16.06 2.64
C ALA A 95 16.16 -16.61 2.04
N GLN A 96 15.02 -16.38 2.68
CA GLN A 96 13.69 -16.82 2.25
C GLN A 96 12.67 -15.70 2.41
N GLY A 97 11.51 -15.84 1.77
CA GLY A 97 10.44 -14.88 1.82
C GLY A 97 10.72 -13.60 1.03
N ALA A 98 10.12 -12.49 1.41
CA ALA A 98 10.30 -11.21 0.73
C ALA A 98 10.40 -10.04 1.71
N PHE A 99 11.26 -9.07 1.39
CA PHE A 99 11.40 -7.81 2.12
C PHE A 99 10.22 -6.88 1.83
N VAL A 100 9.03 -7.27 2.27
CA VAL A 100 7.82 -6.44 2.13
C VAL A 100 7.90 -5.28 3.11
N VAL A 101 7.83 -4.05 2.62
CA VAL A 101 7.92 -2.83 3.43
C VAL A 101 6.63 -2.03 3.46
N ALA A 102 5.76 -2.21 2.46
CA ALA A 102 4.49 -1.53 2.41
C ALA A 102 3.41 -2.39 1.74
N THR A 103 2.15 -2.17 2.14
CA THR A 103 0.97 -2.57 1.38
C THR A 103 0.28 -1.36 0.80
N SER A 104 -0.48 -1.54 -0.29
CA SER A 104 -1.24 -0.48 -0.95
C SER A 104 -2.67 -0.97 -1.23
N ALA A 105 -3.64 -0.34 -0.58
CA ALA A 105 -5.06 -0.67 -0.68
C ALA A 105 -5.83 0.48 -1.33
N SER A 106 -6.00 0.40 -2.66
CA SER A 106 -6.81 1.34 -3.43
C SER A 106 -8.28 0.90 -3.53
N TRP A 107 -8.80 0.39 -2.44
CA TRP A 107 -10.15 -0.13 -2.26
C TRP A 107 -10.58 0.03 -0.81
N GLY A 108 -11.89 0.03 -0.57
CA GLY A 108 -12.40 0.22 0.79
C GLY A 108 -13.91 0.13 0.86
N ILE A 109 -14.48 0.54 1.99
CA ILE A 109 -15.91 0.60 2.21
C ILE A 109 -16.27 2.00 2.71
N ASP A 110 -16.77 2.83 1.80
CA ASP A 110 -17.19 4.20 2.11
C ASP A 110 -18.30 4.21 3.17
N GLY A 111 -18.19 5.09 4.16
CA GLY A 111 -19.18 5.24 5.24
C GLY A 111 -19.19 4.10 6.26
N ALA A 112 -18.20 3.21 6.22
CA ALA A 112 -18.15 2.09 7.17
C ALA A 112 -17.57 2.51 8.51
N ASN A 113 -18.20 2.04 9.61
CA ASN A 113 -17.69 2.24 10.95
C ASN A 113 -16.57 1.23 11.24
N PRO A 114 -15.33 1.69 11.53
CA PRO A 114 -14.19 0.80 11.80
C PRO A 114 -14.41 -0.18 12.94
N ASN A 115 -15.22 0.19 13.94
CA ASN A 115 -15.56 -0.68 15.06
C ASN A 115 -16.32 -1.96 14.63
N SER A 116 -16.90 -1.96 13.44
CA SER A 116 -17.54 -3.15 12.85
C SER A 116 -16.52 -4.13 12.24
N TYR A 117 -15.25 -3.74 12.13
CA TYR A 117 -14.19 -4.50 11.48
C TYR A 117 -12.94 -4.65 12.38
N PRO A 118 -13.08 -5.08 13.64
CA PRO A 118 -11.98 -5.02 14.62
C PRO A 118 -10.78 -5.89 14.21
N LEU A 119 -10.99 -7.07 13.63
CA LEU A 119 -9.88 -7.94 13.20
C LEU A 119 -9.11 -7.34 12.02
N TRP A 120 -9.82 -6.66 11.12
CA TRP A 120 -9.17 -5.97 10.01
C TRP A 120 -8.27 -4.85 10.54
N CYS A 121 -8.77 -3.97 11.42
CA CYS A 121 -7.97 -2.88 11.97
C CYS A 121 -6.78 -3.38 12.80
N GLN A 122 -6.96 -4.39 13.67
CA GLN A 122 -5.88 -4.99 14.45
C GLN A 122 -4.81 -5.66 13.59
N PHE A 123 -5.17 -6.09 12.37
CA PHE A 123 -4.20 -6.73 11.49
C PHE A 123 -3.11 -5.75 11.01
N TYR A 124 -3.42 -4.46 10.92
CA TYR A 124 -2.43 -3.43 10.61
C TYR A 124 -1.37 -3.28 11.69
N ASP A 125 -1.74 -3.40 12.98
CA ASP A 125 -0.76 -3.44 14.07
C ASP A 125 0.15 -4.65 13.96
N THR A 126 -0.42 -5.80 13.56
CA THR A 126 0.36 -7.02 13.32
C THR A 126 1.36 -6.80 12.19
N LEU A 127 0.93 -6.23 11.06
CA LEU A 127 1.81 -5.93 9.92
C LEU A 127 2.92 -4.94 10.32
N GLY A 128 2.58 -3.88 11.05
CA GLY A 128 3.53 -2.90 11.56
C GLY A 128 4.57 -3.49 12.48
N HIS A 129 4.18 -4.42 13.35
CA HIS A 129 5.12 -5.14 14.22
C HIS A 129 6.19 -5.90 13.42
N TYR A 130 5.87 -6.40 12.24
CA TYR A 130 6.82 -7.05 11.34
C TYR A 130 7.52 -6.09 10.36
N GLY A 131 7.30 -4.79 10.49
CA GLY A 131 7.97 -3.77 9.67
C GLY A 131 7.27 -3.44 8.36
N ILE A 132 5.94 -3.64 8.26
CA ILE A 132 5.14 -3.35 7.06
C ILE A 132 4.21 -2.17 7.35
N LEU A 133 4.39 -1.06 6.65
CA LEU A 133 3.47 0.08 6.66
C LEU A 133 2.30 -0.17 5.70
N ASN A 134 1.11 0.30 6.05
CA ASN A 134 -0.08 0.02 5.27
C ASN A 134 -0.71 1.32 4.77
N VAL A 135 -0.85 1.46 3.46
CA VAL A 135 -1.39 2.66 2.84
C VAL A 135 -2.79 2.38 2.31
N GLY A 136 -3.76 3.19 2.74
CA GLY A 136 -5.15 3.11 2.32
C GLY A 136 -5.61 4.38 1.61
N ALA A 137 -6.34 4.19 0.51
CA ALA A 137 -7.04 5.28 -0.15
C ALA A 137 -8.32 5.59 0.61
N THR A 138 -8.56 6.87 0.95
CA THR A 138 -9.87 7.31 1.44
C THR A 138 -10.91 7.34 0.31
N THR A 139 -12.18 7.55 0.65
CA THR A 139 -13.27 7.66 -0.34
C THR A 139 -12.99 8.72 -1.42
N ASN A 140 -13.54 8.53 -2.60
CA ASN A 140 -13.52 9.54 -3.66
C ASN A 140 -14.58 10.65 -3.48
N GLN A 141 -15.51 10.49 -2.54
CA GLN A 141 -16.53 11.48 -2.22
C GLN A 141 -15.93 12.58 -1.34
N ASN A 142 -16.28 13.84 -1.62
CA ASN A 142 -15.83 14.98 -0.82
C ASN A 142 -16.64 15.06 0.49
N LEU A 143 -16.25 14.28 1.47
CA LEU A 143 -16.90 14.21 2.78
C LEU A 143 -15.89 14.00 3.91
N ASP A 144 -16.30 14.40 5.11
CA ASP A 144 -15.55 14.22 6.34
C ASP A 144 -15.67 12.77 6.81
N VAL A 145 -14.60 12.01 6.69
CA VAL A 145 -14.56 10.58 7.03
C VAL A 145 -14.43 10.33 8.54
N ASP A 146 -13.97 11.32 9.31
CA ASP A 146 -13.99 11.23 10.78
C ASP A 146 -15.41 11.15 11.31
N VAL A 147 -16.37 11.74 10.56
CA VAL A 147 -17.80 11.73 10.89
C VAL A 147 -18.55 10.61 10.17
N ALA A 148 -18.27 10.43 8.87
CA ALA A 148 -19.01 9.48 8.03
C ALA A 148 -18.56 8.04 8.20
N GLY A 149 -17.30 7.83 8.63
CA GLY A 149 -16.61 6.55 8.60
C GLY A 149 -16.02 6.25 7.23
N ASP A 150 -14.99 5.45 7.22
CA ASP A 150 -14.33 4.94 6.01
C ASP A 150 -13.45 3.74 6.36
N MET A 151 -13.40 2.73 5.50
CA MET A 151 -12.49 1.61 5.64
C MET A 151 -11.60 1.51 4.40
N PRO A 152 -10.27 1.34 4.55
CA PRO A 152 -9.54 1.05 5.80
C PRO A 152 -9.09 2.29 6.59
N THR A 153 -9.23 3.51 6.06
CA THR A 153 -8.59 4.72 6.61
C THR A 153 -9.07 5.10 8.01
N GLY A 154 -10.29 4.69 8.40
CA GLY A 154 -10.81 4.90 9.75
C GLY A 154 -10.25 3.95 10.82
N CYS A 155 -9.36 3.00 10.48
CA CYS A 155 -8.70 2.16 11.48
C CYS A 155 -7.70 2.99 12.32
N THR A 156 -7.70 2.77 13.63
CA THR A 156 -6.88 3.55 14.58
C THR A 156 -5.44 3.06 14.73
N SER A 157 -5.02 2.08 13.93
CA SER A 157 -3.64 1.59 13.94
C SER A 157 -2.66 2.67 13.48
N ASP A 158 -1.57 2.86 14.21
CA ASP A 158 -0.46 3.77 13.82
C ASP A 158 0.19 3.37 12.48
N TYR A 159 0.01 2.11 12.06
CA TYR A 159 0.56 1.55 10.83
C TYR A 159 -0.42 1.59 9.65
N MET A 160 -1.59 2.20 9.82
CA MET A 160 -2.53 2.48 8.75
C MET A 160 -2.39 3.96 8.33
N ILE A 161 -1.87 4.19 7.15
CA ILE A 161 -1.64 5.52 6.59
C ILE A 161 -2.80 5.85 5.65
N GLY A 162 -3.72 6.70 6.10
CA GLY A 162 -4.81 7.22 5.30
C GLY A 162 -4.33 8.31 4.34
N VAL A 163 -4.64 8.19 3.04
CA VAL A 163 -4.18 9.12 2.02
C VAL A 163 -5.33 9.73 1.25
N GLY A 164 -5.41 11.06 1.24
CA GLY A 164 -6.25 11.87 0.36
C GLY A 164 -5.58 12.16 -0.99
N ARG A 165 -6.33 12.66 -1.97
CA ARG A 165 -5.77 13.07 -3.26
C ARG A 165 -5.67 14.59 -3.39
N THR A 166 -4.60 15.05 -4.04
CA THR A 166 -4.41 16.45 -4.41
C THR A 166 -4.24 16.62 -5.92
N ASP A 167 -4.48 17.83 -6.40
CA ASP A 167 -4.11 18.27 -7.74
C ASP A 167 -2.72 18.93 -7.73
N ASN A 168 -2.31 19.50 -8.87
CA ASN A 168 -1.03 20.17 -9.05
C ASN A 168 -0.94 21.56 -8.35
N ASP A 169 -2.04 22.07 -7.82
CA ASP A 169 -2.10 23.30 -7.04
C ASP A 169 -2.29 23.02 -5.53
N ASP A 170 -2.12 21.75 -5.13
CA ASP A 170 -2.32 21.23 -3.77
C ASP A 170 -3.76 21.39 -3.25
N ASN A 171 -4.76 21.49 -4.14
CA ASN A 171 -6.16 21.42 -3.71
C ASN A 171 -6.59 19.96 -3.58
N THR A 172 -7.49 19.68 -2.64
CA THR A 172 -8.04 18.33 -2.45
C THR A 172 -9.50 18.25 -2.87
N ALA A 173 -9.88 17.08 -3.38
CA ALA A 173 -11.26 16.69 -3.63
C ALA A 173 -11.39 15.18 -3.39
N GLY A 174 -12.13 14.79 -2.39
CA GLY A 174 -12.25 13.40 -1.93
C GLY A 174 -12.46 13.39 -0.42
N GLY A 175 -12.39 12.22 0.20
CA GLY A 175 -12.47 12.08 1.63
C GLY A 175 -11.38 12.87 2.35
N TYR A 176 -11.73 13.43 3.47
CA TYR A 176 -10.83 14.16 4.35
C TYR A 176 -11.20 13.89 5.80
N GLY A 177 -10.25 14.15 6.71
CA GLY A 177 -10.44 14.01 8.15
C GLY A 177 -9.16 14.38 8.84
N ASP A 178 -9.22 15.22 9.87
CA ASP A 178 -8.05 15.68 10.60
C ASP A 178 -7.59 14.71 11.72
N GLN A 179 -8.30 13.57 11.85
CA GLN A 179 -7.97 12.50 12.79
C GLN A 179 -7.57 11.19 12.09
N THR A 180 -8.04 10.95 10.85
CA THR A 180 -7.86 9.66 10.16
C THR A 180 -7.07 9.74 8.88
N ILE A 181 -6.98 10.93 8.22
CA ILE A 181 -6.24 11.08 6.98
C ILE A 181 -4.91 11.77 7.24
N ASN A 182 -3.82 11.03 7.10
CA ASN A 182 -2.50 11.51 7.46
C ASN A 182 -2.01 12.64 6.57
N PHE A 183 -2.21 12.54 5.26
CA PHE A 183 -1.81 13.58 4.30
C PHE A 183 -2.42 13.38 2.92
N GLY A 184 -2.23 14.35 2.03
CA GLY A 184 -2.57 14.26 0.63
C GLY A 184 -1.38 13.89 -0.24
N ALA A 185 -1.65 13.20 -1.35
CA ALA A 185 -0.66 12.94 -2.39
C ALA A 185 -1.29 13.16 -3.79
N PRO A 186 -0.48 13.40 -4.83
CA PRO A 186 -0.98 13.55 -6.18
C PRO A 186 -1.88 12.39 -6.63
N GLY A 187 -3.12 12.73 -7.00
CA GLY A 187 -4.13 11.75 -7.40
C GLY A 187 -5.19 12.32 -8.33
N ILE A 188 -5.04 13.59 -8.76
CA ILE A 188 -5.94 14.25 -9.70
C ILE A 188 -5.21 14.48 -11.02
N SER A 189 -5.78 13.98 -12.11
CA SER A 189 -5.19 14.06 -13.46
C SER A 189 -3.77 13.50 -13.57
N VAL A 190 -3.51 12.41 -12.85
CA VAL A 190 -2.20 11.74 -12.88
C VAL A 190 -2.09 10.80 -14.07
N VAL A 191 -0.88 10.67 -14.60
CA VAL A 191 -0.57 9.75 -15.72
C VAL A 191 0.05 8.48 -15.17
N THR A 192 -0.45 7.31 -15.61
CA THR A 192 0.02 6.01 -15.16
C THR A 192 -0.09 4.96 -16.25
N THR A 193 0.43 3.77 -15.99
CA THR A 193 0.32 2.61 -16.90
C THR A 193 -1.14 2.17 -17.07
N SER A 194 -1.47 1.65 -18.24
CA SER A 194 -2.79 1.10 -18.55
C SER A 194 -2.66 -0.12 -19.47
N GLY A 195 -3.32 -1.22 -19.11
CA GLY A 195 -3.19 -2.46 -19.85
C GLY A 195 -1.73 -2.94 -19.94
N THR A 196 -1.34 -3.54 -21.04
CA THR A 196 0.01 -4.12 -21.22
C THR A 196 1.05 -3.16 -21.79
N THR A 197 0.63 -2.14 -22.57
CA THR A 197 1.55 -1.27 -23.31
C THR A 197 1.10 0.18 -23.39
N SER A 198 0.01 0.54 -22.73
CA SER A 198 -0.61 1.86 -22.82
C SER A 198 -0.40 2.67 -21.54
N ILE A 199 -0.68 3.95 -21.63
CA ILE A 199 -0.78 4.88 -20.50
C ILE A 199 -2.17 5.51 -20.48
N THR A 200 -2.57 6.02 -19.33
CA THR A 200 -3.83 6.75 -19.16
C THR A 200 -3.66 7.91 -18.22
N THR A 201 -4.48 8.95 -18.39
CA THR A 201 -4.66 10.00 -17.38
C THR A 201 -5.90 9.66 -16.57
N THR A 202 -5.77 9.70 -15.25
CA THR A 202 -6.84 9.27 -14.35
C THR A 202 -6.88 10.10 -13.08
N THR A 203 -7.98 9.98 -12.32
CA THR A 203 -8.21 10.71 -11.08
C THR A 203 -8.83 9.79 -10.03
N GLY A 204 -8.30 9.79 -8.82
CA GLY A 204 -8.81 9.04 -7.68
C GLY A 204 -7.84 9.02 -6.51
N THR A 205 -8.36 8.88 -5.30
CA THR A 205 -7.57 8.54 -4.11
C THR A 205 -6.83 7.22 -4.31
N SER A 206 -7.39 6.33 -5.15
CA SER A 206 -6.76 5.10 -5.63
C SER A 206 -5.38 5.28 -6.27
N PHE A 207 -4.99 6.49 -6.67
CA PHE A 207 -3.69 6.79 -7.30
C PHE A 207 -2.76 7.54 -6.35
N ALA A 208 -3.29 8.31 -5.42
CA ALA A 208 -2.53 8.91 -4.32
C ALA A 208 -1.97 7.85 -3.35
N CYS A 209 -2.79 6.88 -2.99
CA CYS A 209 -2.40 5.76 -2.13
C CYS A 209 -1.19 4.98 -2.65
N PRO A 210 -1.19 4.41 -3.87
CA PRO A 210 -0.03 3.68 -4.38
C PRO A 210 1.19 4.55 -4.59
N LEU A 211 1.04 5.84 -4.94
CA LEU A 211 2.17 6.75 -5.03
C LEU A 211 2.88 6.85 -3.67
N THR A 212 2.13 6.99 -2.58
CA THR A 212 2.65 6.99 -1.20
C THR A 212 3.34 5.67 -0.86
N ALA A 213 2.75 4.52 -1.21
CA ALA A 213 3.39 3.22 -0.99
C ALA A 213 4.73 3.10 -1.75
N GLY A 214 4.81 3.65 -2.96
CA GLY A 214 6.05 3.73 -3.72
C GLY A 214 7.11 4.62 -3.05
N VAL A 215 6.72 5.74 -2.44
CA VAL A 215 7.60 6.61 -1.64
C VAL A 215 8.12 5.89 -0.40
N ILE A 216 7.29 5.10 0.29
CA ILE A 216 7.73 4.24 1.40
C ILE A 216 8.83 3.29 0.90
N GLY A 217 8.58 2.56 -0.19
CA GLY A 217 9.59 1.67 -0.78
C GLY A 217 10.89 2.40 -1.16
N LEU A 218 10.79 3.64 -1.64
CA LEU A 218 11.94 4.47 -1.96
C LEU A 218 12.73 4.88 -0.70
N ALA A 219 12.05 5.18 0.41
CA ALA A 219 12.69 5.50 1.68
C ALA A 219 13.56 4.33 2.20
N TYR A 220 13.12 3.09 2.01
CA TYR A 220 13.93 1.91 2.34
C TYR A 220 15.12 1.65 1.40
N SER A 221 15.21 2.34 0.27
CA SER A 221 16.34 2.24 -0.67
C SER A 221 17.49 3.20 -0.37
N VAL A 222 17.36 4.04 0.65
CA VAL A 222 18.41 4.98 1.06
C VAL A 222 19.66 4.20 1.49
N PRO A 223 20.84 4.52 0.94
CA PRO A 223 22.08 3.82 1.27
C PRO A 223 22.62 4.27 2.65
N CYS A 224 21.96 3.85 3.72
CA CYS A 224 22.29 4.13 5.11
C CYS A 224 22.40 2.81 5.88
N ASN A 225 23.62 2.40 6.22
CA ASN A 225 23.87 1.15 6.92
C ASN A 225 23.20 1.14 8.29
N ASP A 226 23.29 2.21 9.07
CA ASP A 226 22.70 2.29 10.39
C ASP A 226 21.17 2.10 10.35
N PHE A 227 20.53 2.65 9.32
CA PHE A 227 19.09 2.43 9.11
C PHE A 227 18.79 0.98 8.74
N MET A 228 19.55 0.37 7.85
CA MET A 228 19.34 -1.04 7.48
C MET A 228 19.64 -1.99 8.63
N ASP A 229 20.63 -1.71 9.46
CA ASP A 229 20.93 -2.47 10.68
C ASP A 229 19.76 -2.37 11.67
N LEU A 230 19.14 -1.19 11.81
CA LEU A 230 17.91 -1.03 12.59
C LEU A 230 16.77 -1.87 12.01
N VAL A 231 16.50 -1.77 10.71
CA VAL A 231 15.42 -2.51 10.02
C VAL A 231 15.57 -4.03 10.16
N ILE A 232 16.81 -4.53 10.18
CA ILE A 232 17.11 -5.98 10.32
C ILE A 232 16.96 -6.41 11.78
N SER A 233 17.50 -5.63 12.73
CA SER A 233 17.50 -6.00 14.15
C SER A 233 16.14 -5.75 14.82
N ASP A 234 15.42 -4.71 14.41
CA ASP A 234 14.10 -4.33 14.89
C ASP A 234 13.24 -3.82 13.73
N PRO A 235 12.55 -4.72 13.02
CA PRO A 235 11.71 -4.36 11.87
C PRO A 235 10.64 -3.32 12.18
N LYS A 236 10.07 -3.37 13.39
CA LYS A 236 9.08 -2.40 13.86
C LYS A 236 9.70 -1.01 13.98
N ALA A 237 10.84 -0.89 14.64
CA ALA A 237 11.54 0.39 14.79
C ALA A 237 11.96 0.98 13.43
N GLY A 238 12.31 0.13 12.45
CA GLY A 238 12.54 0.53 11.06
C GLY A 238 11.30 1.15 10.42
N ALA A 239 10.12 0.53 10.59
CA ALA A 239 8.85 1.08 10.12
C ALA A 239 8.49 2.39 10.82
N ASP A 240 8.66 2.46 12.15
CA ASP A 240 8.43 3.67 12.96
C ASP A 240 9.29 4.84 12.44
N ALA A 241 10.55 4.59 12.11
CA ALA A 241 11.46 5.61 11.58
C ALA A 241 11.01 6.13 10.20
N VAL A 242 10.56 5.25 9.30
CA VAL A 242 10.03 5.65 8.00
C VAL A 242 8.72 6.42 8.15
N LEU A 243 7.81 5.95 9.01
CA LEU A 243 6.56 6.65 9.28
C LEU A 243 6.81 8.06 9.82
N ALA A 244 7.73 8.20 10.79
CA ALA A 244 8.13 9.50 11.33
C ALA A 244 8.73 10.41 10.24
N ALA A 245 9.57 9.88 9.36
CA ALA A 245 10.14 10.64 8.25
C ALA A 245 9.07 11.13 7.26
N LEU A 246 8.08 10.28 6.95
CA LEU A 246 6.95 10.65 6.10
C LEU A 246 6.11 11.76 6.72
N THR A 247 5.69 11.60 7.98
CA THR A 247 4.81 12.56 8.65
C THR A 247 5.48 13.90 8.93
N THR A 248 6.78 13.91 9.21
CA THR A 248 7.53 15.15 9.42
C THR A 248 8.04 15.80 8.14
N GLY A 249 8.11 15.03 7.05
CA GLY A 249 8.61 15.48 5.74
C GLY A 249 7.54 16.06 4.81
N VAL A 250 6.27 16.06 5.23
CA VAL A 250 5.18 16.64 4.40
C VAL A 250 5.27 18.16 4.37
N ASP A 251 4.97 18.74 3.21
CA ASP A 251 4.81 20.19 3.05
C ASP A 251 3.50 20.65 3.68
N ALA A 252 3.57 21.52 4.67
CA ALA A 252 2.38 22.16 5.24
C ALA A 252 1.77 23.13 4.22
N LYS A 253 0.53 22.86 3.84
CA LYS A 253 -0.24 23.68 2.88
C LYS A 253 -1.46 24.29 3.58
N PRO A 254 -1.62 25.62 3.61
CA PRO A 254 -2.72 26.27 4.32
C PRO A 254 -4.12 25.77 3.93
N GLN A 255 -4.32 25.43 2.64
CA GLN A 255 -5.60 24.92 2.13
C GLN A 255 -5.89 23.47 2.58
N LEU A 256 -4.92 22.75 3.12
CA LEU A 256 -5.06 21.36 3.57
C LEU A 256 -5.15 21.21 5.09
N THR A 257 -4.83 22.25 5.87
CA THR A 257 -4.71 22.21 7.34
C THR A 257 -5.99 21.72 8.07
N SER A 258 -7.16 21.86 7.48
CA SER A 258 -8.44 21.34 8.02
C SER A 258 -8.92 20.08 7.31
N ARG A 259 -8.07 19.43 6.54
CA ARG A 259 -8.42 18.28 5.72
C ARG A 259 -7.63 17.03 6.09
N PHE A 260 -6.40 17.22 6.59
CA PHE A 260 -5.48 16.15 6.92
C PHE A 260 -4.81 16.43 8.28
N ILE A 261 -4.25 15.40 8.92
CA ILE A 261 -3.57 15.45 10.22
C ILE A 261 -2.38 16.41 10.20
#